data_beabc84812d4a5239d2d4b8d14f4652b
#
_entry.id   beabc84812d4a5239d2d4b8d14f4652b
#
_cell.length_a   1.000
_cell.length_b   1.000
_cell.length_c   1.000
_cell.angle_alpha   90.00
_cell.angle_beta   90.00
_cell.angle_gamma   90.00
#
_symmetry.space_group_name_H-M   'P 1'
#
loop_
_entity.id
_entity.type
_entity.pdbx_description
1 polymer ?
#
loop_
_entity_poly.entity_id
_entity_poly.type
_entity_poly.pdbx_seq_one_letter_code
_entity_poly.pdbx_strand_id
1 'polypeptide(L)'
;MQPADPSITWLEERPLGLAERLYLPLFVQGLTTTARHLVSPKVTVSFPEQRPKVGNPLIYRGVHRLNRDAEGRVKCVACFLCATACPAHCIDIVATESPWPDREKYPESFQIDELRCIFCGMCEEACPVDAIELTSLLDLTGKSREEMIFDKEKLLSVYDMTKDAEPMKSAALGGAP
;
A
#
# COMPACT_ATOMS: atom_id res chain seq x y z
N MET A 1 -14.08 37.94 23.25
CA MET A 1 -15.37 37.24 23.32
C MET A 1 -15.07 35.75 23.40
N GLN A 2 -15.24 35.14 24.55
CA GLN A 2 -15.11 33.68 24.69
C GLN A 2 -16.38 33.04 24.15
N PRO A 3 -16.29 31.93 23.39
CA PRO A 3 -17.49 31.24 22.92
C PRO A 3 -18.21 30.61 24.11
N ALA A 4 -19.55 30.69 24.04
CA ALA A 4 -20.47 30.21 25.07
C ALA A 4 -20.69 28.68 25.06
N ASP A 5 -19.80 27.91 24.42
CA ASP A 5 -19.90 26.45 24.35
C ASP A 5 -19.15 25.82 25.53
N PRO A 6 -19.85 25.16 26.49
CA PRO A 6 -19.25 24.52 27.65
C PRO A 6 -18.37 23.31 27.33
N SER A 7 -18.41 22.79 26.09
CA SER A 7 -17.54 21.69 25.65
C SER A 7 -16.15 22.14 25.28
N ILE A 8 -15.94 23.47 25.12
CA ILE A 8 -14.63 24.03 24.73
C ILE A 8 -13.86 24.40 26.00
N THR A 9 -12.82 23.61 26.31
CA THR A 9 -11.89 23.93 27.40
C THR A 9 -10.75 24.77 26.85
N TRP A 10 -10.69 26.03 27.28
CA TRP A 10 -9.58 26.93 26.94
C TRP A 10 -8.37 26.57 27.80
N LEU A 11 -7.23 26.30 27.15
CA LEU A 11 -5.96 26.16 27.84
C LEU A 11 -5.49 27.57 28.23
N GLU A 12 -5.54 27.88 29.52
CA GLU A 12 -4.93 29.10 30.04
C GLU A 12 -3.41 28.93 29.99
N GLU A 13 -2.76 29.70 29.12
CA GLU A 13 -1.32 29.73 29.06
C GLU A 13 -0.78 30.46 30.29
N ARG A 14 -0.02 29.78 31.12
CA ARG A 14 0.67 30.40 32.23
C ARG A 14 1.73 31.40 31.73
N PRO A 15 1.96 32.53 32.42
CA PRO A 15 3.03 33.45 32.02
C PRO A 15 4.39 32.76 32.10
N LEU A 16 5.17 32.88 31.04
CA LEU A 16 6.53 32.30 30.97
C LEU A 16 7.44 32.97 32.00
N GLY A 17 8.18 32.16 32.76
CA GLY A 17 9.25 32.64 33.62
C GLY A 17 10.45 33.19 32.82
N LEU A 18 11.37 33.93 33.49
CA LEU A 18 12.52 34.53 32.82
C LEU A 18 13.39 33.48 32.10
N ALA A 19 13.63 32.32 32.72
CA ALA A 19 14.39 31.21 32.14
C ALA A 19 13.70 30.60 30.93
N GLU A 20 12.36 30.51 30.95
CA GLU A 20 11.55 30.02 29.83
C GLU A 20 11.55 31.00 28.65
N ARG A 21 11.53 32.32 28.94
CA ARG A 21 11.68 33.37 27.93
C ARG A 21 13.03 33.35 27.23
N LEU A 22 14.09 32.92 27.94
CA LEU A 22 15.42 32.74 27.40
C LEU A 22 15.64 31.35 26.79
N TYR A 23 14.56 30.51 26.71
CA TYR A 23 14.61 29.15 26.17
C TYR A 23 15.62 28.22 26.87
N LEU A 24 16.17 28.59 28.04
CA LEU A 24 17.18 27.81 28.73
C LEU A 24 16.75 26.38 29.08
N PRO A 25 15.54 26.14 29.64
CA PRO A 25 15.06 24.77 29.90
C PRO A 25 14.96 23.92 28.63
N LEU A 26 14.46 24.50 27.53
CA LEU A 26 14.31 23.80 26.24
C LEU A 26 15.67 23.49 25.63
N PHE A 27 16.64 24.40 25.74
CA PHE A 27 18.01 24.19 25.29
C PHE A 27 18.68 23.02 26.04
N VAL A 28 18.58 23.00 27.38
CA VAL A 28 19.14 21.93 28.20
C VAL A 28 18.44 20.60 27.90
N GLN A 29 17.09 20.60 27.74
CA GLN A 29 16.35 19.41 27.38
C GLN A 29 16.75 18.86 25.99
N GLY A 30 16.89 19.74 25.01
CA GLY A 30 17.37 19.37 23.67
C GLY A 30 18.78 18.76 23.72
N LEU A 31 19.67 19.37 24.46
CA LEU A 31 21.06 18.90 24.61
C LEU A 31 21.13 17.52 25.30
N THR A 32 20.37 17.34 26.38
CA THR A 32 20.29 16.04 27.09
C THR A 32 19.66 14.96 26.24
N THR A 33 18.62 15.27 25.47
CA THR A 33 17.98 14.34 24.53
C THR A 33 18.99 13.90 23.46
N THR A 34 19.71 14.84 22.87
CA THR A 34 20.70 14.53 21.83
C THR A 34 21.86 13.70 22.40
N ALA A 35 22.37 14.06 23.59
CA ALA A 35 23.41 13.30 24.26
C ALA A 35 22.98 11.87 24.62
N ARG A 36 21.73 11.70 25.05
CA ARG A 36 21.16 10.37 25.30
C ARG A 36 21.10 9.52 24.01
N HIS A 37 20.68 10.10 22.89
CA HIS A 37 20.65 9.40 21.61
C HIS A 37 22.03 9.08 21.06
N LEU A 38 23.06 9.88 21.40
CA LEU A 38 24.43 9.60 20.99
C LEU A 38 24.98 8.28 21.57
N VAL A 39 24.60 7.96 22.82
CA VAL A 39 25.04 6.74 23.52
C VAL A 39 24.05 5.58 23.43
N SER A 40 22.85 5.80 22.87
CA SER A 40 21.85 4.74 22.70
C SER A 40 22.21 3.79 21.56
N PRO A 41 21.79 2.50 21.63
CA PRO A 41 22.02 1.57 20.53
C PRO A 41 21.31 2.05 19.26
N LYS A 42 21.97 1.92 18.12
CA LYS A 42 21.45 2.30 16.82
C LYS A 42 20.31 1.38 16.42
N VAL A 43 19.15 1.94 16.03
CA VAL A 43 17.99 1.23 15.52
C VAL A 43 17.84 1.35 14.00
N THR A 44 18.73 2.11 13.36
CA THR A 44 18.73 2.33 11.91
C THR A 44 19.17 1.09 11.16
N VAL A 45 18.55 0.84 10.02
CA VAL A 45 18.91 -0.24 9.11
C VAL A 45 19.80 0.31 8.00
N SER A 46 20.93 -0.36 7.76
CA SER A 46 21.86 0.01 6.69
C SER A 46 21.39 -0.59 5.38
N PHE A 47 20.49 0.13 4.67
CA PHE A 47 20.05 -0.27 3.34
C PHE A 47 21.14 0.08 2.30
N PRO A 48 21.43 -0.77 1.29
CA PRO A 48 20.73 -2.02 0.94
C PRO A 48 21.29 -3.31 1.58
N GLU A 49 22.37 -3.24 2.36
CA GLU A 49 23.03 -4.39 2.97
C GLU A 49 22.12 -5.12 3.96
N GLN A 50 21.30 -4.34 4.65
CA GLN A 50 20.27 -4.84 5.56
C GLN A 50 18.90 -4.39 5.05
N ARG A 51 18.00 -5.36 4.83
CA ARG A 51 16.62 -5.04 4.47
C ARG A 51 15.73 -4.90 5.70
N PRO A 52 14.84 -3.91 5.76
CA PRO A 52 13.87 -3.81 6.84
C PRO A 52 12.97 -5.06 6.84
N LYS A 53 12.67 -5.58 8.02
CA LYS A 53 11.70 -6.66 8.16
C LYS A 53 10.31 -6.06 7.98
N VAL A 54 9.58 -6.55 6.99
CA VAL A 54 8.14 -6.26 6.87
C VAL A 54 7.44 -6.91 8.06
N GLY A 55 6.61 -6.15 8.78
CA GLY A 55 6.01 -6.60 10.04
C GLY A 55 5.22 -7.90 9.89
N ASN A 56 4.24 -7.92 9.01
CA ASN A 56 3.52 -9.13 8.62
C ASN A 56 3.38 -9.15 7.09
N PRO A 57 4.08 -10.05 6.39
CA PRO A 57 4.02 -10.12 4.93
C PRO A 57 2.62 -10.47 4.39
N LEU A 58 1.77 -11.13 5.19
CA LEU A 58 0.42 -11.53 4.79
C LEU A 58 -0.58 -10.36 4.72
N ILE A 59 -0.31 -9.27 5.43
CA ILE A 59 -1.18 -8.08 5.43
C ILE A 59 -0.54 -6.87 4.77
N TYR A 60 0.66 -7.03 4.21
CA TYR A 60 1.36 -5.95 3.54
C TYR A 60 0.81 -5.73 2.12
N ARG A 61 0.40 -4.52 1.83
CA ARG A 61 -0.14 -4.10 0.53
C ARG A 61 0.98 -3.64 -0.38
N GLY A 62 1.63 -4.58 -1.04
CA GLY A 62 2.70 -4.31 -2.01
C GLY A 62 2.20 -4.33 -3.45
N VAL A 63 3.09 -4.70 -4.37
CA VAL A 63 2.84 -4.69 -5.82
C VAL A 63 1.65 -5.58 -6.19
N HIS A 64 0.84 -5.11 -7.14
CA HIS A 64 -0.30 -5.85 -7.65
C HIS A 64 0.11 -7.07 -8.48
N ARG A 65 -0.72 -8.09 -8.45
CA ARG A 65 -0.64 -9.23 -9.36
C ARG A 65 -1.99 -9.55 -9.98
N LEU A 66 -2.01 -10.09 -11.18
CA LEU A 66 -3.17 -10.73 -11.78
C LEU A 66 -3.02 -12.24 -11.68
N ASN A 67 -4.01 -12.87 -11.06
CA ASN A 67 -4.02 -14.31 -10.85
C ASN A 67 -4.33 -15.06 -12.15
N ARG A 68 -3.79 -16.29 -12.24
CA ARG A 68 -4.13 -17.26 -13.26
C ARG A 68 -5.21 -18.23 -12.74
N ASP A 69 -5.99 -18.75 -13.66
CA ASP A 69 -6.90 -19.87 -13.38
C ASP A 69 -6.14 -21.22 -13.38
N ALA A 70 -6.87 -22.33 -13.15
CA ALA A 70 -6.29 -23.67 -13.13
C ALA A 70 -5.66 -24.08 -14.48
N GLU A 71 -6.12 -23.48 -15.56
CA GLU A 71 -5.62 -23.70 -16.92
C GLU A 71 -4.45 -22.77 -17.29
N GLY A 72 -4.00 -21.92 -16.35
CA GLY A 72 -2.89 -20.99 -16.55
C GLY A 72 -3.26 -19.71 -17.31
N ARG A 73 -4.55 -19.50 -17.60
CA ARG A 73 -5.06 -18.29 -18.28
C ARG A 73 -5.29 -17.16 -17.27
N VAL A 74 -5.43 -15.92 -17.74
CA VAL A 74 -5.82 -14.81 -16.86
C VAL A 74 -7.20 -15.07 -16.23
N LYS A 75 -7.30 -14.99 -14.92
CA LYS A 75 -8.54 -15.25 -14.17
C LYS A 75 -9.58 -14.13 -14.33
N CYS A 76 -9.12 -12.91 -14.68
CA CYS A 76 -9.97 -11.72 -14.84
C CYS A 76 -11.02 -11.89 -15.94
N VAL A 77 -12.25 -11.46 -15.62
CA VAL A 77 -13.42 -11.47 -16.52
C VAL A 77 -13.78 -10.07 -17.03
N ALA A 78 -12.90 -9.11 -16.88
CA ALA A 78 -13.08 -7.71 -17.32
C ALA A 78 -14.44 -7.11 -16.92
N CYS A 79 -14.82 -7.24 -15.64
CA CYS A 79 -16.08 -6.71 -15.10
C CYS A 79 -16.01 -5.21 -14.71
N PHE A 80 -14.82 -4.60 -14.70
CA PHE A 80 -14.54 -3.19 -14.36
C PHE A 80 -14.80 -2.81 -12.91
N LEU A 81 -15.18 -3.72 -12.01
CA LEU A 81 -15.44 -3.38 -10.61
C LEU A 81 -14.21 -2.82 -9.89
N CYS A 82 -13.03 -3.38 -10.15
CA CYS A 82 -11.78 -2.88 -9.58
C CYS A 82 -11.43 -1.46 -10.06
N ALA A 83 -11.67 -1.15 -11.34
CA ALA A 83 -11.45 0.19 -11.89
C ALA A 83 -12.44 1.20 -11.31
N THR A 84 -13.70 0.81 -11.12
CA THR A 84 -14.75 1.64 -10.51
C THR A 84 -14.49 1.89 -9.02
N ALA A 85 -14.01 0.88 -8.29
CA ALA A 85 -13.70 0.99 -6.86
C ALA A 85 -12.40 1.75 -6.58
N CYS A 86 -11.56 1.98 -7.59
CA CYS A 86 -10.26 2.63 -7.41
C CYS A 86 -10.38 4.13 -7.13
N PRO A 87 -10.03 4.63 -5.93
CA PRO A 87 -10.14 6.06 -5.62
C PRO A 87 -9.11 6.92 -6.38
N ALA A 88 -8.01 6.31 -6.82
CA ALA A 88 -6.95 6.98 -7.58
C ALA A 88 -7.16 6.93 -9.10
N HIS A 89 -8.16 6.18 -9.58
CA HIS A 89 -8.44 5.98 -11.02
C HIS A 89 -7.17 5.59 -11.79
N CYS A 90 -6.44 4.62 -11.27
CA CYS A 90 -5.15 4.17 -11.82
C CYS A 90 -5.25 2.83 -12.58
N ILE A 91 -6.45 2.30 -12.76
CA ILE A 91 -6.69 1.01 -13.43
C ILE A 91 -7.44 1.25 -14.73
N ASP A 92 -6.82 0.88 -15.83
CA ASP A 92 -7.39 0.94 -17.17
C ASP A 92 -7.58 -0.47 -17.73
N ILE A 93 -8.79 -0.76 -18.25
CA ILE A 93 -9.17 -2.08 -18.74
C ILE A 93 -9.82 -1.93 -20.11
N VAL A 94 -9.37 -2.74 -21.07
CA VAL A 94 -10.05 -2.91 -22.36
C VAL A 94 -10.55 -4.36 -22.40
N ALA A 95 -11.86 -4.54 -22.51
CA ALA A 95 -12.49 -5.85 -22.60
C ALA A 95 -12.68 -6.28 -24.06
N THR A 96 -12.55 -7.58 -24.30
CA THR A 96 -12.89 -8.22 -25.58
C THR A 96 -13.66 -9.51 -25.34
N GLU A 97 -14.30 -10.05 -26.38
CA GLU A 97 -14.97 -11.33 -26.30
C GLU A 97 -14.00 -12.45 -25.95
N SER A 98 -14.44 -13.33 -25.06
CA SER A 98 -13.60 -14.45 -24.63
C SER A 98 -13.54 -15.55 -25.69
N PRO A 99 -12.36 -16.08 -26.00
CA PRO A 99 -12.24 -17.27 -26.84
C PRO A 99 -12.65 -18.56 -26.10
N TRP A 100 -12.91 -18.46 -24.78
CA TRP A 100 -13.26 -19.60 -23.93
C TRP A 100 -14.75 -19.60 -23.60
N PRO A 101 -15.41 -20.77 -23.60
CA PRO A 101 -16.87 -20.88 -23.40
C PRO A 101 -17.30 -20.65 -21.94
N ASP A 102 -16.36 -20.63 -20.99
CA ASP A 102 -16.60 -20.47 -19.55
C ASP A 102 -16.90 -19.02 -19.14
N ARG A 103 -16.59 -18.06 -20.00
CA ARG A 103 -16.79 -16.63 -19.76
C ARG A 103 -17.08 -15.86 -21.03
N GLU A 104 -17.88 -14.79 -20.94
CA GLU A 104 -18.27 -13.99 -22.10
C GLU A 104 -17.15 -13.05 -22.57
N LYS A 105 -16.38 -12.53 -21.64
CA LYS A 105 -15.33 -11.54 -21.91
C LYS A 105 -14.10 -11.74 -21.02
N TYR A 106 -12.98 -11.20 -21.48
CA TYR A 106 -11.73 -11.16 -20.73
C TYR A 106 -10.98 -9.84 -21.04
N PRO A 107 -9.96 -9.45 -20.26
CA PRO A 107 -9.21 -8.25 -20.58
C PRO A 107 -8.26 -8.47 -21.76
N GLU A 108 -8.48 -7.75 -22.85
CA GLU A 108 -7.53 -7.61 -23.93
C GLU A 108 -6.30 -6.84 -23.41
N SER A 109 -6.56 -5.69 -22.77
CA SER A 109 -5.57 -4.90 -22.06
C SER A 109 -6.02 -4.68 -20.62
N PHE A 110 -5.06 -4.72 -19.71
CA PHE A 110 -5.22 -4.39 -18.30
C PHE A 110 -3.97 -3.67 -17.85
N GLN A 111 -4.12 -2.45 -17.34
CA GLN A 111 -2.99 -1.62 -16.94
C GLN A 111 -3.24 -1.00 -15.56
N ILE A 112 -2.19 -0.91 -14.76
CA ILE A 112 -2.18 -0.19 -13.48
C ILE A 112 -1.04 0.82 -13.50
N ASP A 113 -1.36 2.09 -13.26
CA ASP A 113 -0.36 3.13 -13.01
C ASP A 113 0.07 3.06 -11.53
N GLU A 114 1.14 2.35 -11.24
CA GLU A 114 1.64 2.12 -9.88
C GLU A 114 2.16 3.40 -9.20
N LEU A 115 2.50 4.45 -9.98
CA LEU A 115 2.87 5.75 -9.41
C LEU A 115 1.65 6.57 -8.96
N ARG A 116 0.48 6.30 -9.52
CA ARG A 116 -0.78 6.91 -9.10
C ARG A 116 -1.46 6.12 -7.99
N CYS A 117 -1.16 4.83 -7.91
CA CYS A 117 -1.77 3.93 -6.94
C CYS A 117 -1.40 4.31 -5.50
N ILE A 118 -2.37 4.25 -4.59
CA ILE A 118 -2.20 4.47 -3.15
C ILE A 118 -2.16 3.16 -2.34
N PHE A 119 -2.15 2.02 -3.01
CA PHE A 119 -2.09 0.69 -2.41
C PHE A 119 -3.16 0.44 -1.33
N CYS A 120 -4.37 0.95 -1.54
CA CYS A 120 -5.47 0.85 -0.56
C CYS A 120 -6.12 -0.54 -0.48
N GLY A 121 -6.02 -1.37 -1.53
CA GLY A 121 -6.59 -2.73 -1.60
C GLY A 121 -8.05 -2.80 -2.03
N MET A 122 -8.73 -1.67 -2.29
CA MET A 122 -10.15 -1.67 -2.71
C MET A 122 -10.40 -2.43 -4.01
N CYS A 123 -9.42 -2.48 -4.92
CA CYS A 123 -9.50 -3.25 -6.15
C CYS A 123 -9.55 -4.76 -5.90
N GLU A 124 -8.83 -5.25 -4.90
CA GLU A 124 -8.82 -6.64 -4.47
C GLU A 124 -10.16 -7.01 -3.80
N GLU A 125 -10.65 -6.15 -2.90
CA GLU A 125 -11.93 -6.37 -2.21
C GLU A 125 -13.13 -6.35 -3.19
N ALA A 126 -13.07 -5.49 -4.23
CA ALA A 126 -14.13 -5.37 -5.22
C ALA A 126 -14.13 -6.50 -6.27
N CYS A 127 -13.08 -7.32 -6.34
CA CYS A 127 -12.95 -8.34 -7.37
C CYS A 127 -13.82 -9.57 -7.05
N PRO A 128 -14.85 -9.89 -7.88
CA PRO A 128 -15.75 -11.01 -7.59
C PRO A 128 -15.14 -12.38 -7.88
N VAL A 129 -14.02 -12.41 -8.61
CA VAL A 129 -13.36 -13.66 -9.04
C VAL A 129 -11.93 -13.77 -8.48
N ASP A 130 -11.54 -12.90 -7.56
CA ASP A 130 -10.20 -12.88 -6.99
C ASP A 130 -9.08 -12.91 -8.04
N ALA A 131 -9.25 -12.07 -9.07
CA ALA A 131 -8.31 -12.00 -10.18
C ALA A 131 -7.19 -11.00 -9.98
N ILE A 132 -7.40 -9.98 -9.13
CA ILE A 132 -6.41 -8.99 -8.76
C ILE A 132 -6.15 -9.07 -7.26
N GLU A 133 -4.89 -9.07 -6.88
CA GLU A 133 -4.45 -9.14 -5.49
C GLU A 133 -3.21 -8.29 -5.27
N LEU A 134 -3.03 -7.84 -4.02
CA LEU A 134 -1.79 -7.19 -3.59
C LEU A 134 -0.84 -8.25 -2.99
N THR A 135 0.44 -8.07 -3.21
CA THR A 135 1.48 -9.00 -2.75
C THR A 135 2.26 -8.42 -1.59
N SER A 136 3.14 -9.22 -1.01
CA SER A 136 4.11 -8.76 -0.03
C SER A 136 5.36 -8.12 -0.65
N LEU A 137 5.43 -8.00 -1.98
CA LEU A 137 6.54 -7.34 -2.66
C LEU A 137 6.47 -5.82 -2.44
N LEU A 138 7.51 -5.28 -1.83
CA LEU A 138 7.61 -3.86 -1.49
C LEU A 138 8.64 -3.10 -2.36
N ASP A 139 9.57 -3.82 -2.97
CA ASP A 139 10.64 -3.23 -3.78
C ASP A 139 10.12 -2.87 -5.17
N LEU A 140 9.44 -1.73 -5.27
CA LEU A 140 8.92 -1.20 -6.51
C LEU A 140 9.73 0.02 -6.92
N THR A 141 10.55 -0.13 -7.94
CA THR A 141 11.39 0.94 -8.47
C THR A 141 11.36 0.96 -10.00
N GLY A 142 11.39 2.15 -10.57
CA GLY A 142 11.49 2.35 -12.02
C GLY A 142 12.26 3.63 -12.32
N LYS A 143 12.89 3.69 -13.49
CA LYS A 143 13.64 4.85 -13.96
C LYS A 143 12.77 5.83 -14.73
N SER A 144 11.62 5.39 -15.19
CA SER A 144 10.66 6.21 -15.92
C SER A 144 9.23 5.90 -15.49
N ARG A 145 8.28 6.78 -15.88
CA ARG A 145 6.87 6.56 -15.60
C ARG A 145 6.32 5.36 -16.36
N GLU A 146 6.78 5.17 -17.59
CA GLU A 146 6.36 4.06 -18.44
C GLU A 146 6.70 2.70 -17.83
N GLU A 147 7.86 2.59 -17.20
CA GLU A 147 8.25 1.38 -16.47
C GLU A 147 7.34 1.08 -15.27
N MET A 148 6.68 2.11 -14.73
CA MET A 148 5.78 2.01 -13.59
C MET A 148 4.31 1.83 -14.00
N ILE A 149 4.01 1.78 -15.28
CA ILE A 149 2.72 1.31 -15.80
C ILE A 149 2.82 -0.21 -15.96
N PHE A 150 2.10 -0.92 -15.10
CA PHE A 150 2.10 -2.38 -15.12
C PHE A 150 1.00 -2.85 -16.06
N ASP A 151 1.39 -3.41 -17.18
CA ASP A 151 0.50 -4.05 -18.13
C ASP A 151 0.08 -5.46 -17.66
N LYS A 152 -0.85 -6.06 -18.40
CA LYS A 152 -1.38 -7.40 -18.09
C LYS A 152 -0.27 -8.45 -17.97
N GLU A 153 0.72 -8.42 -18.85
CA GLU A 153 1.80 -9.40 -18.87
C GLU A 153 2.73 -9.24 -17.68
N LYS A 154 3.07 -8.02 -17.32
CA LYS A 154 3.87 -7.71 -16.14
C LYS A 154 3.16 -8.10 -14.85
N LEU A 155 1.85 -7.83 -14.72
CA LEU A 155 1.04 -8.25 -13.59
C LEU A 155 0.95 -9.78 -13.46
N LEU A 156 0.85 -10.50 -14.58
CA LEU A 156 0.89 -11.96 -14.61
C LEU A 156 2.29 -12.50 -14.25
N SER A 157 3.36 -11.81 -14.64
CA SER A 157 4.72 -12.19 -14.25
C SER A 157 4.95 -12.03 -12.74
N VAL A 158 4.34 -11.01 -12.11
CA VAL A 158 4.35 -10.87 -10.65
C VAL A 158 3.64 -12.06 -9.99
N TYR A 159 2.51 -12.53 -10.56
CA TYR A 159 1.87 -13.75 -10.09
C TYR A 159 2.81 -14.97 -10.17
N ASP A 160 3.46 -15.17 -11.30
CA ASP A 160 4.36 -16.30 -11.49
C ASP A 160 5.53 -16.30 -10.48
N MET A 161 5.97 -15.11 -10.03
CA MET A 161 6.98 -14.97 -8.97
C MET A 161 6.43 -15.15 -7.55
N THR A 162 5.15 -14.92 -7.34
CA THR A 162 4.55 -14.85 -5.99
C THR A 162 3.41 -15.85 -5.76
N LYS A 163 3.20 -16.79 -6.67
CA LYS A 163 2.09 -17.75 -6.62
C LYS A 163 2.07 -18.62 -5.35
N ASP A 164 3.24 -18.87 -4.77
CA ASP A 164 3.39 -19.68 -3.55
C ASP A 164 3.15 -18.85 -2.26
N ALA A 165 2.94 -17.52 -2.38
CA ALA A 165 2.60 -16.66 -1.27
C ALA A 165 1.09 -16.61 -1.09
N GLU A 166 0.62 -16.69 0.17
CA GLU A 166 -0.81 -16.55 0.48
C GLU A 166 -1.33 -15.18 0.08
N PRO A 167 -2.52 -15.09 -0.53
CA PRO A 167 -3.15 -13.81 -0.86
C PRO A 167 -3.59 -13.07 0.41
N MET A 168 -3.50 -11.73 0.39
CA MET A 168 -3.87 -10.88 1.52
C MET A 168 -5.33 -11.08 1.95
N LYS A 169 -6.24 -11.24 1.01
CA LYS A 169 -7.68 -11.42 1.27
C LYS A 169 -7.98 -12.68 2.07
N SER A 170 -7.32 -13.80 1.75
CA SER A 170 -7.50 -15.04 2.51
C SER A 170 -6.92 -14.94 3.92
N ALA A 171 -5.79 -14.25 4.08
CA ALA A 171 -5.18 -14.02 5.39
C ALA A 171 -6.06 -13.14 6.29
N ALA A 172 -6.71 -12.11 5.74
CA ALA A 172 -7.61 -11.22 6.47
C ALA A 172 -8.91 -11.91 6.94
N LEU A 173 -9.39 -12.89 6.18
CA LEU A 173 -10.60 -13.67 6.50
C LEU A 173 -10.35 -14.89 7.42
N GLY A 174 -9.14 -15.04 7.96
CA GLY A 174 -8.82 -16.09 8.92
C GLY A 174 -8.65 -17.47 8.31
N GLY A 175 -8.20 -17.52 7.04
CA GLY A 175 -7.78 -18.77 6.41
C GLY A 175 -8.77 -19.91 6.57
N ALA A 176 -9.96 -19.80 5.99
CA ALA A 176 -10.78 -20.97 5.76
C ALA A 176 -10.24 -21.72 4.54
N PRO A 177 -9.96 -23.02 4.62
CA PRO A 177 -9.47 -23.82 3.51
C PRO A 177 -10.49 -23.92 2.38
#